data_711ae63ba5e710ea1cf44dd2cd300ee0
#
_entry.id   711ae63ba5e710ea1cf44dd2cd300ee0
#
_cell.length_a   1.000
_cell.length_b   1.000
_cell.length_c   1.000
_cell.angle_alpha   90.00
_cell.angle_beta   90.00
_cell.angle_gamma   90.00
#
_symmetry.space_group_name_H-M   'P 1'
#
loop_
_entity.id
_entity.type
_entity.pdbx_description
1 polymer ?
#
loop_
_entity_poly.entity_id
_entity_poly.type
_entity_poly.pdbx_seq_one_letter_code
_entity_poly.pdbx_strand_id
1 'polypeptide(L)'
;MDVRQLLEAVKKDEIDIDTAVNKLKDLPYEDLGYANIDHHRELRNGFPEVIYCEGKTDEHIIGIVDVLLKKQSNVLGTRCRKETAEKLKEIYDNVEYDELSRVLMIKNHEIKNRGKGTIAILAAGTSDIAV
;
A
#
# COMPACT_ATOMS: atom_id res chain seq x y z
N MET A 1 15.76 -18.95 4.90
CA MET A 1 14.75 -19.46 5.88
C MET A 1 13.41 -18.91 5.46
N ASP A 2 12.46 -19.74 5.13
CA ASP A 2 11.09 -19.29 4.81
C ASP A 2 10.28 -19.01 6.09
N VAL A 3 9.09 -18.43 5.95
CA VAL A 3 8.20 -18.06 7.09
C VAL A 3 7.89 -19.28 7.96
N ARG A 4 7.69 -20.47 7.36
CA ARG A 4 7.34 -21.68 8.08
C ARG A 4 8.49 -22.14 8.95
N GLN A 5 9.69 -22.20 8.39
CA GLN A 5 10.92 -22.54 9.12
C GLN A 5 11.18 -21.57 10.28
N LEU A 6 10.90 -20.27 10.05
CA LEU A 6 11.04 -19.25 11.07
C LEU A 6 10.06 -19.47 12.24
N LEU A 7 8.78 -19.73 11.94
CA LEU A 7 7.77 -20.02 12.96
C LEU A 7 8.02 -21.33 13.71
N GLU A 8 8.55 -22.35 13.02
CA GLU A 8 8.96 -23.61 13.66
C GLU A 8 10.13 -23.42 14.62
N ALA A 9 11.09 -22.54 14.27
CA ALA A 9 12.21 -22.19 15.14
C ALA A 9 11.75 -21.43 16.40
N VAL A 10 10.78 -20.51 16.28
CA VAL A 10 10.15 -19.86 17.45
C VAL A 10 9.43 -20.88 18.32
N LYS A 11 8.66 -21.79 17.72
CA LYS A 11 7.95 -22.83 18.49
C LYS A 11 8.87 -23.76 19.25
N LYS A 12 10.10 -23.95 18.78
CA LYS A 12 11.13 -24.79 19.41
C LYS A 12 12.03 -24.04 20.39
N ASP A 13 11.74 -22.74 20.64
CA ASP A 13 12.58 -21.84 21.44
C ASP A 13 14.02 -21.68 20.92
N GLU A 14 14.25 -21.95 19.61
CA GLU A 14 15.56 -21.79 18.97
C GLU A 14 15.86 -20.31 18.67
N ILE A 15 14.83 -19.50 18.48
CA ILE A 15 14.90 -18.05 18.32
C ILE A 15 13.77 -17.38 19.10
N ASP A 16 14.05 -16.21 19.65
CA ASP A 16 13.06 -15.39 20.34
C ASP A 16 12.11 -14.67 19.35
N ILE A 17 10.97 -14.21 19.87
CA ILE A 17 9.93 -13.55 19.09
C ILE A 17 10.44 -12.28 18.41
N ASP A 18 11.25 -11.47 19.11
CA ASP A 18 11.75 -10.21 18.56
C ASP A 18 12.71 -10.44 17.39
N THR A 19 13.56 -11.45 17.51
CA THR A 19 14.43 -11.91 16.41
C THR A 19 13.61 -12.42 15.22
N ALA A 20 12.54 -13.18 15.47
CA ALA A 20 11.66 -13.66 14.41
C ALA A 20 10.93 -12.50 13.71
N VAL A 21 10.40 -11.54 14.46
CA VAL A 21 9.76 -10.33 13.91
C VAL A 21 10.74 -9.53 13.05
N ASN A 22 11.99 -9.36 13.49
CA ASN A 22 12.98 -8.64 12.70
C ASN A 22 13.32 -9.37 11.39
N LYS A 23 13.45 -10.70 11.43
CA LYS A 23 13.65 -11.51 10.21
C LYS A 23 12.45 -11.49 9.27
N LEU A 24 11.21 -11.41 9.79
CA LEU A 24 10.01 -11.26 9.00
C LEU A 24 9.94 -9.90 8.29
N LYS A 25 10.52 -8.85 8.87
CA LYS A 25 10.61 -7.53 8.22
C LYS A 25 11.47 -7.52 6.96
N ASP A 26 12.38 -8.48 6.83
CA ASP A 26 13.32 -8.60 5.71
C ASP A 26 12.83 -9.56 4.60
N LEU A 27 11.59 -10.05 4.67
CA LEU A 27 11.05 -10.99 3.69
C LEU A 27 10.76 -10.32 2.33
N PRO A 28 10.88 -11.09 1.24
CA PRO A 28 10.88 -10.55 -0.11
C PRO A 28 9.51 -10.00 -0.56
N TYR A 29 9.60 -9.10 -1.53
CA TYR A 29 8.50 -8.51 -2.29
C TYR A 29 7.80 -9.57 -3.17
N GLU A 30 6.52 -9.35 -3.46
CA GLU A 30 5.84 -10.08 -4.54
C GLU A 30 6.20 -9.42 -5.88
N ASP A 31 6.91 -10.18 -6.73
CA ASP A 31 7.31 -9.72 -8.05
C ASP A 31 6.22 -10.06 -9.08
N LEU A 32 5.61 -9.03 -9.67
CA LEU A 32 4.63 -9.15 -10.75
C LEU A 32 5.28 -9.08 -12.14
N GLY A 33 6.64 -9.04 -12.23
CA GLY A 33 7.39 -8.87 -13.46
C GLY A 33 7.45 -7.41 -13.95
N TYR A 34 6.50 -6.57 -13.58
CA TYR A 34 6.45 -5.13 -13.88
C TYR A 34 6.36 -4.26 -12.63
N ALA A 35 6.16 -4.84 -11.46
CA ALA A 35 6.15 -4.16 -10.16
C ALA A 35 6.52 -5.14 -9.05
N ASN A 36 7.26 -4.65 -8.05
CA ASN A 36 7.54 -5.36 -6.81
C ASN A 36 6.63 -4.78 -5.72
N ILE A 37 5.77 -5.61 -5.14
CA ILE A 37 4.84 -5.20 -4.09
C ILE A 37 5.39 -5.59 -2.73
N ASP A 38 5.59 -4.61 -1.85
CA ASP A 38 6.06 -4.79 -0.49
C ASP A 38 4.88 -5.04 0.47
N HIS A 39 4.47 -6.29 0.60
CA HIS A 39 3.37 -6.67 1.50
C HIS A 39 3.70 -6.48 2.99
N HIS A 40 4.97 -6.32 3.34
CA HIS A 40 5.41 -6.14 4.72
C HIS A 40 5.60 -4.67 5.11
N ARG A 41 5.39 -3.73 4.19
CA ARG A 41 5.57 -2.31 4.45
C ARG A 41 4.69 -1.82 5.60
N GLU A 42 3.44 -2.27 5.68
CA GLU A 42 2.55 -1.91 6.80
C GLU A 42 3.05 -2.45 8.13
N LEU A 43 3.62 -3.66 8.16
CA LEU A 43 4.23 -4.26 9.35
C LEU A 43 5.50 -3.52 9.78
N ARG A 44 6.32 -3.05 8.82
CA ARG A 44 7.55 -2.33 9.10
C ARG A 44 7.32 -0.88 9.46
N ASN A 45 6.48 -0.19 8.70
CA ASN A 45 6.35 1.27 8.74
C ASN A 45 4.99 1.72 9.27
N GLY A 46 4.03 0.81 9.50
CA GLY A 46 2.67 1.11 9.94
C GLY A 46 1.76 1.68 8.83
N PHE A 47 2.23 1.73 7.58
CA PHE A 47 1.48 2.24 6.44
C PHE A 47 1.56 1.26 5.27
N PRO A 48 0.45 1.09 4.50
CA PRO A 48 0.44 0.25 3.31
C PRO A 48 1.33 0.81 2.19
N GLU A 49 1.53 0.02 1.15
CA GLU A 49 2.21 0.46 -0.08
C GLU A 49 1.42 1.58 -0.76
N VAL A 50 2.15 2.56 -1.29
CA VAL A 50 1.59 3.66 -2.09
C VAL A 50 1.95 3.44 -3.55
N ILE A 51 0.94 3.38 -4.42
CA ILE A 51 1.15 3.21 -5.85
C ILE A 51 1.51 4.57 -6.47
N TYR A 52 2.70 4.70 -7.02
CA TYR A 52 3.03 5.80 -7.89
C TYR A 52 2.52 5.50 -9.31
N CYS A 53 1.38 6.08 -9.69
CA CYS A 53 0.66 5.71 -10.92
C CYS A 53 1.28 6.31 -12.19
N GLU A 54 2.02 7.42 -12.07
CA GLU A 54 2.62 8.09 -13.23
C GLU A 54 3.59 7.16 -13.99
N GLY A 55 3.45 7.09 -15.30
CA GLY A 55 4.26 6.22 -16.16
C GLY A 55 3.84 4.75 -16.19
N LYS A 56 2.87 4.34 -15.37
CA LYS A 56 2.30 2.98 -15.44
C LYS A 56 1.13 2.92 -16.41
N THR A 57 0.95 1.77 -17.05
CA THR A 57 -0.26 1.50 -17.86
C THR A 57 -1.45 1.21 -16.94
N ASP A 58 -2.66 1.30 -17.48
CA ASP A 58 -3.87 0.99 -16.73
C ASP A 58 -3.87 -0.46 -16.25
N GLU A 59 -3.43 -1.39 -17.11
CA GLU A 59 -3.32 -2.82 -16.80
C GLU A 59 -2.37 -3.07 -15.62
N HIS A 60 -1.23 -2.36 -15.59
CA HIS A 60 -0.27 -2.46 -14.48
C HIS A 60 -0.87 -1.94 -13.17
N ILE A 61 -1.57 -0.81 -13.22
CA ILE A 61 -2.22 -0.24 -12.03
C ILE A 61 -3.32 -1.16 -11.52
N ILE A 62 -4.19 -1.65 -12.40
CA ILE A 62 -5.26 -2.58 -12.05
C ILE A 62 -4.68 -3.88 -11.45
N GLY A 63 -3.63 -4.44 -12.04
CA GLY A 63 -2.98 -5.64 -11.51
C GLY A 63 -2.39 -5.44 -10.12
N ILE A 64 -1.74 -4.30 -9.86
CA ILE A 64 -1.22 -3.96 -8.52
C ILE A 64 -2.37 -3.80 -7.52
N VAL A 65 -3.42 -3.07 -7.88
CA VAL A 65 -4.63 -2.88 -7.06
C VAL A 65 -5.25 -4.23 -6.69
N ASP A 66 -5.42 -5.12 -7.67
CA ASP A 66 -6.00 -6.45 -7.46
C ASP A 66 -5.21 -7.27 -6.43
N VAL A 67 -3.89 -7.28 -6.53
CA VAL A 67 -3.02 -7.98 -5.57
C VAL A 67 -3.12 -7.38 -4.17
N LEU A 68 -3.10 -6.05 -4.04
CA LEU A 68 -3.23 -5.38 -2.74
C LEU A 68 -4.59 -5.64 -2.09
N LEU A 69 -5.68 -5.57 -2.85
CA LEU A 69 -7.03 -5.84 -2.34
C LEU A 69 -7.23 -7.31 -1.93
N LYS A 70 -6.67 -8.27 -2.67
CA LYS A 70 -6.67 -9.70 -2.29
C LYS A 70 -5.95 -9.96 -0.97
N LYS A 71 -4.96 -9.15 -0.64
CA LYS A 71 -4.26 -9.20 0.67
C LYS A 71 -4.96 -8.36 1.75
N GLN A 72 -6.17 -7.88 1.47
CA GLN A 72 -6.97 -7.05 2.37
C GLN A 72 -6.32 -5.71 2.77
N SER A 73 -5.36 -5.22 1.98
CA SER A 73 -4.77 -3.91 2.18
C SER A 73 -5.66 -2.80 1.62
N ASN A 74 -5.65 -1.65 2.28
CA ASN A 74 -6.15 -0.42 1.67
C ASN A 74 -5.18 0.03 0.57
N VAL A 75 -5.69 0.67 -0.47
CA VAL A 75 -4.90 1.13 -1.60
C VAL A 75 -4.86 2.66 -1.60
N LEU A 76 -3.67 3.22 -1.74
CA LEU A 76 -3.43 4.62 -2.01
C LEU A 76 -2.60 4.74 -3.29
N GLY A 77 -3.12 5.47 -4.28
CA GLY A 77 -2.42 5.78 -5.52
C GLY A 77 -2.24 7.27 -5.67
N THR A 78 -1.06 7.69 -6.09
CA THR A 78 -0.74 9.10 -6.38
C THR A 78 -0.52 9.30 -7.87
N ARG A 79 -0.77 10.51 -8.36
CA ARG A 79 -0.62 10.89 -9.78
C ARG A 79 -1.40 9.96 -10.73
N CYS A 80 -2.55 9.49 -10.27
CA CYS A 80 -3.43 8.64 -11.07
C CYS A 80 -4.14 9.48 -12.14
N ARG A 81 -4.26 8.93 -13.34
CA ARG A 81 -5.05 9.56 -14.40
C ARG A 81 -6.53 9.33 -14.16
N LYS A 82 -7.36 10.27 -14.58
CA LYS A 82 -8.82 10.18 -14.45
C LYS A 82 -9.36 8.93 -15.15
N GLU A 83 -8.90 8.66 -16.36
CA GLU A 83 -9.31 7.50 -17.16
C GLU A 83 -9.02 6.18 -16.44
N THR A 84 -7.87 6.08 -15.77
CA THR A 84 -7.51 4.90 -14.97
C THR A 84 -8.42 4.77 -13.74
N ALA A 85 -8.73 5.88 -13.08
CA ALA A 85 -9.63 5.89 -11.94
C ALA A 85 -11.07 5.49 -12.32
N GLU A 86 -11.57 5.94 -13.47
CA GLU A 86 -12.89 5.53 -13.97
C GLU A 86 -12.94 4.02 -14.28
N LYS A 87 -11.91 3.46 -14.91
CA LYS A 87 -11.81 2.00 -15.10
C LYS A 87 -11.82 1.22 -13.79
N LEU A 88 -11.12 1.73 -12.78
CA LEU A 88 -11.12 1.10 -11.46
C LEU A 88 -12.48 1.17 -10.77
N LYS A 89 -13.25 2.25 -10.96
CA LYS A 89 -14.64 2.38 -10.48
C LYS A 89 -15.59 1.39 -11.14
N GLU A 90 -15.34 0.97 -12.38
CA GLU A 90 -16.12 -0.07 -13.06
C GLU A 90 -15.86 -1.47 -12.48
N ILE A 91 -14.68 -1.68 -11.88
CA ILE A 91 -14.24 -3.00 -11.36
C ILE A 91 -14.48 -3.13 -9.86
N TYR A 92 -14.33 -2.04 -9.09
CA TYR A 92 -14.37 -2.04 -7.62
C TYR A 92 -15.34 -0.98 -7.09
N ASP A 93 -16.14 -1.33 -6.08
CA ASP A 93 -17.21 -0.47 -5.55
C ASP A 93 -16.74 0.71 -4.71
N ASN A 94 -15.63 0.60 -3.98
CA ASN A 94 -15.19 1.59 -2.99
C ASN A 94 -14.02 2.44 -3.48
N VAL A 95 -14.07 2.91 -4.72
CA VAL A 95 -13.03 3.74 -5.33
C VAL A 95 -13.35 5.21 -5.12
N GLU A 96 -12.51 5.89 -4.37
CA GLU A 96 -12.51 7.36 -4.22
C GLU A 96 -11.39 7.94 -5.10
N TYR A 97 -11.68 9.00 -5.83
CA TYR A 97 -10.71 9.70 -6.67
C TYR A 97 -10.90 11.21 -6.57
N ASP A 98 -9.84 11.90 -6.21
CA ASP A 98 -9.79 13.36 -6.25
C ASP A 98 -9.05 13.81 -7.52
N GLU A 99 -9.79 14.52 -8.38
CA GLU A 99 -9.29 14.94 -9.69
C GLU A 99 -8.20 16.01 -9.58
N LEU A 100 -8.27 16.88 -8.56
CA LEU A 100 -7.33 17.97 -8.39
C LEU A 100 -5.95 17.47 -7.96
N SER A 101 -5.89 16.65 -6.91
CA SER A 101 -4.65 16.06 -6.41
C SER A 101 -4.22 14.80 -7.18
N ARG A 102 -5.10 14.25 -8.01
CA ARG A 102 -4.93 12.98 -8.72
C ARG A 102 -4.65 11.82 -7.79
N VAL A 103 -5.26 11.86 -6.61
CA VAL A 103 -5.16 10.81 -5.60
C VAL A 103 -6.29 9.81 -5.77
N LEU A 104 -5.93 8.54 -5.82
CA LEU A 104 -6.83 7.39 -5.83
C LEU A 104 -6.78 6.69 -4.46
N MET A 105 -7.93 6.37 -3.90
CA MET A 105 -8.03 5.60 -2.67
C MET A 105 -9.09 4.50 -2.81
N ILE A 106 -8.76 3.28 -2.36
CA ILE A 106 -9.71 2.18 -2.26
C ILE A 106 -9.63 1.63 -0.85
N LYS A 107 -10.73 1.75 -0.11
CA LYS A 107 -10.81 1.30 1.27
C LYS A 107 -11.34 -0.12 1.33
N ASN A 108 -10.51 -1.04 1.75
CA ASN A 108 -10.90 -2.43 2.01
C ASN A 108 -11.34 -2.64 3.48
N HIS A 109 -10.78 -1.83 4.38
CA HIS A 109 -11.16 -1.81 5.79
C HIS A 109 -11.00 -0.41 6.37
N GLU A 110 -11.63 -0.18 7.51
CA GLU A 110 -11.56 1.10 8.21
C GLU A 110 -10.13 1.42 8.67
N ILE A 111 -9.71 2.65 8.44
CA ILE A 111 -8.39 3.15 8.85
C ILE A 111 -8.47 3.56 10.32
N LYS A 112 -7.78 2.83 11.20
CA LYS A 112 -7.70 3.19 12.61
C LYS A 112 -6.79 4.39 12.80
N ASN A 113 -7.27 5.40 13.52
CA ASN A 113 -6.44 6.52 13.90
C ASN A 113 -5.37 6.06 14.92
N ARG A 114 -4.11 6.08 14.50
CA ARG A 114 -2.94 5.76 15.33
C ARG A 114 -2.11 7.02 15.67
N GLY A 115 -2.55 8.18 15.16
CA GLY A 115 -1.85 9.44 15.33
C GLY A 115 -1.96 9.98 16.76
N LYS A 116 -0.91 10.69 17.19
CA LYS A 116 -0.86 11.44 18.46
C LYS A 116 -0.70 12.92 18.13
N GLY A 117 -1.75 13.71 18.36
CA GLY A 117 -1.72 15.15 18.11
C GLY A 117 -2.18 15.54 16.70
N THR A 118 -1.83 16.75 16.29
CA THR A 118 -2.27 17.39 15.04
C THR A 118 -1.09 17.64 14.12
N ILE A 119 -1.24 17.31 12.82
CA ILE A 119 -0.30 17.68 11.77
C ILE A 119 -0.97 18.80 10.97
N ALA A 120 -0.33 19.98 10.91
CA ALA A 120 -0.79 21.08 10.08
C ALA A 120 -0.09 21.02 8.72
N ILE A 121 -0.88 21.04 7.65
CA ILE A 121 -0.37 21.14 6.28
C ILE A 121 -0.59 22.57 5.84
N LEU A 122 0.50 23.25 5.46
CA LEU A 122 0.50 24.63 5.00
C LEU A 122 0.84 24.67 3.51
N ALA A 123 -0.02 25.33 2.72
CA ALA A 123 0.22 25.55 1.31
C ALA A 123 0.08 27.05 1.01
N ALA A 124 0.95 27.60 0.16
CA ALA A 124 0.93 28.98 -0.26
C ALA A 124 1.24 29.08 -1.74
N GLY A 125 0.32 29.69 -2.49
CA GLY A 125 0.43 29.83 -3.94
C GLY A 125 -0.40 28.80 -4.72
N THR A 126 -0.71 29.14 -5.96
CA THR A 126 -1.62 28.36 -6.81
C THR A 126 -1.02 27.04 -7.27
N SER A 127 0.32 26.93 -7.32
CA SER A 127 1.03 25.70 -7.70
C SER A 127 0.95 24.60 -6.65
N ASP A 128 0.67 24.96 -5.39
CA ASP A 128 0.63 24.00 -4.27
C ASP A 128 -0.77 23.41 -4.04
N ILE A 129 -1.79 23.97 -4.69
CA ILE A 129 -3.20 23.56 -4.47
C ILE A 129 -3.46 22.12 -4.89
N ALA A 130 -2.72 21.63 -5.90
CA ALA A 130 -2.89 20.29 -6.46
C ALA A 130 -1.95 19.22 -5.83
N VAL A 131 -1.20 19.58 -4.80
CA VAL A 131 -0.21 18.68 -4.17
C VAL A 131 -0.70 18.08 -2.84
#